data_e675785ca2315c7a452aefc0ebde8d54
#
_entry.id   e675785ca2315c7a452aefc0ebde8d54
#
_cell.length_a   1.000
_cell.length_b   1.000
_cell.length_c   1.000
_cell.angle_alpha   90.00
_cell.angle_beta   90.00
_cell.angle_gamma   90.00
#
_symmetry.space_group_name_H-M   'P 1'
#
loop_
_entity.id
_entity.type
_entity.pdbx_description
1 polymer ?
#
loop_
_entity_poly.entity_id
_entity_poly.type
_entity_poly.pdbx_seq_one_letter_code
_entity_poly.pdbx_strand_id
1 'polypeptide(L)'
;MIRIIKADGEEKQFLVEVEKRAGQVNADVEKTVRAILADVKENGDAAVKSYTAKFDCPNAQYYRVPDEAIQDALTEANENSPEFVNAMLNAVENITAFHNRQKREGFCVTEENGVIMGQRVRGLDRVGLYVPGGTAAYPSSVLMNAIPAKIAGVKEIIMVTPPLKDGTANKDILVAAALCGVDKIYLAGGAQAVAALAYGTEEIPRVSKIVGPGNIYVATAKRKVFGKVGIDMIAGPSEILVLADGSCDPAWVAADLLSQAEHDRLASPVLVTDSADLAKAVQ
;
A
#
# COMPACT_ATOMS: atom_id res chain seq x y z
N MET A 1 15.09 -0.49 25.55
CA MET A 1 15.51 -1.87 25.82
C MET A 1 14.29 -2.75 25.64
N ILE A 2 14.39 -3.85 24.91
CA ILE A 2 13.29 -4.79 24.67
C ILE A 2 12.92 -5.49 25.99
N ARG A 3 11.63 -5.68 26.25
CA ARG A 3 11.14 -6.35 27.47
C ARG A 3 11.27 -7.88 27.30
N ILE A 4 11.89 -8.56 28.25
CA ILE A 4 11.92 -10.03 28.32
C ILE A 4 10.83 -10.48 29.26
N ILE A 5 9.95 -11.37 28.80
CA ILE A 5 8.81 -11.93 29.56
C ILE A 5 8.97 -13.44 29.61
N LYS A 6 8.74 -14.05 30.75
CA LYS A 6 8.72 -15.51 30.88
C LYS A 6 7.35 -16.08 30.53
N ALA A 7 7.35 -17.19 29.79
CA ALA A 7 6.11 -17.90 29.44
C ALA A 7 5.68 -18.84 30.59
N ASP A 8 5.46 -18.28 31.77
CA ASP A 8 4.98 -18.97 32.98
C ASP A 8 3.62 -18.45 33.47
N GLY A 9 2.95 -17.65 32.61
CA GLY A 9 1.67 -16.98 32.85
C GLY A 9 1.73 -15.48 32.68
N GLU A 10 2.92 -14.85 32.72
CA GLU A 10 3.10 -13.42 32.49
C GLU A 10 2.82 -13.01 31.03
N GLU A 11 3.03 -13.93 30.08
CA GLU A 11 2.74 -13.73 28.67
C GLU A 11 1.27 -13.41 28.38
N LYS A 12 0.35 -13.88 29.22
CA LYS A 12 -1.09 -13.66 29.03
C LYS A 12 -1.47 -12.18 29.06
N GLN A 13 -0.82 -11.43 29.97
CA GLN A 13 -1.07 -9.98 30.04
C GLN A 13 -0.54 -9.27 28.80
N PHE A 14 0.64 -9.67 28.30
CA PHE A 14 1.20 -9.14 27.06
C PHE A 14 0.31 -9.44 25.85
N LEU A 15 -0.19 -10.68 25.73
CA LEU A 15 -1.10 -11.05 24.63
C LEU A 15 -2.39 -10.21 24.67
N VAL A 16 -2.98 -9.97 25.85
CA VAL A 16 -4.15 -9.08 26.00
C VAL A 16 -3.82 -7.64 25.57
N GLU A 17 -2.60 -7.15 25.87
CA GLU A 17 -2.17 -5.82 25.45
C GLU A 17 -2.04 -5.75 23.90
N VAL A 18 -1.49 -6.79 23.27
CA VAL A 18 -1.38 -6.89 21.80
C VAL A 18 -2.75 -6.96 21.15
N GLU A 19 -3.66 -7.82 21.65
CA GLU A 19 -5.04 -7.91 21.14
C GLU A 19 -5.79 -6.59 21.24
N LYS A 20 -5.65 -5.88 22.37
CA LYS A 20 -6.27 -4.56 22.54
C LYS A 20 -5.75 -3.54 21.51
N ARG A 21 -4.46 -3.55 21.19
CA ARG A 21 -3.90 -2.69 20.15
C ARG A 21 -4.42 -3.04 18.77
N ALA A 22 -4.47 -4.32 18.43
CA ALA A 22 -4.98 -4.81 17.15
C ALA A 22 -6.48 -4.53 16.96
N GLY A 23 -7.26 -4.56 18.06
CA GLY A 23 -8.72 -4.36 18.06
C GLY A 23 -9.19 -2.90 18.22
N GLN A 24 -8.32 -1.98 18.60
CA GLN A 24 -8.71 -0.58 18.79
C GLN A 24 -8.98 0.09 17.44
N VAL A 25 -10.24 0.01 16.98
CA VAL A 25 -10.78 1.00 16.06
C VAL A 25 -10.76 2.32 16.80
N ASN A 26 -9.84 3.20 16.44
CA ASN A 26 -9.79 4.54 17.01
C ASN A 26 -11.06 5.28 16.59
N ALA A 27 -12.01 5.46 17.50
CA ALA A 27 -13.32 6.07 17.23
C ALA A 27 -13.20 7.48 16.65
N ASP A 28 -12.15 8.21 17.02
CA ASP A 28 -11.88 9.56 16.50
C ASP A 28 -11.41 9.51 15.05
N VAL A 29 -10.56 8.53 14.69
CA VAL A 29 -10.16 8.29 13.30
C VAL A 29 -11.39 7.91 12.47
N GLU A 30 -12.23 7.03 12.98
CA GLU A 30 -13.44 6.61 12.26
C GLU A 30 -14.40 7.78 12.03
N LYS A 31 -14.62 8.63 13.04
CA LYS A 31 -15.44 9.83 12.91
C LYS A 31 -14.87 10.81 11.88
N THR A 32 -13.56 11.05 11.94
CA THR A 32 -12.86 11.93 10.97
C THR A 32 -12.97 11.38 9.56
N VAL A 33 -12.70 10.10 9.35
CA VAL A 33 -12.78 9.45 8.04
C VAL A 33 -14.20 9.50 7.48
N ARG A 34 -15.24 9.23 8.30
CA ARG A 34 -16.64 9.34 7.85
C ARG A 34 -16.98 10.75 7.36
N ALA A 35 -16.51 11.78 8.05
CA ALA A 35 -16.74 13.17 7.63
C ALA A 35 -16.04 13.47 6.30
N ILE A 36 -14.78 13.04 6.12
CA ILE A 36 -14.03 13.22 4.87
C ILE A 36 -14.72 12.49 3.71
N LEU A 37 -15.13 11.23 3.92
CA LEU A 37 -15.80 10.43 2.89
C LEU A 37 -17.12 11.07 2.45
N ALA A 38 -17.90 11.62 3.39
CA ALA A 38 -19.17 12.31 3.09
C ALA A 38 -18.93 13.60 2.29
N ASP A 39 -17.96 14.41 2.73
CA ASP A 39 -17.62 15.69 2.11
C ASP A 39 -17.10 15.50 0.67
N VAL A 40 -16.15 14.57 0.45
CA VAL A 40 -15.65 14.28 -0.91
C VAL A 40 -16.77 13.75 -1.82
N LYS A 41 -17.67 12.93 -1.28
CA LYS A 41 -18.81 12.43 -2.06
C LYS A 41 -19.76 13.55 -2.50
N GLU A 42 -19.91 14.62 -1.72
CA GLU A 42 -20.80 15.75 -1.99
C GLU A 42 -20.10 16.84 -2.81
N ASN A 43 -18.84 17.17 -2.47
CA ASN A 43 -18.13 18.35 -2.99
C ASN A 43 -16.96 18.01 -3.94
N GLY A 44 -16.77 16.73 -4.30
CA GLY A 44 -15.84 16.29 -5.34
C GLY A 44 -14.41 16.80 -5.17
N ASP A 45 -13.82 17.30 -6.25
CA ASP A 45 -12.44 17.77 -6.29
C ASP A 45 -12.17 18.94 -5.34
N ALA A 46 -13.16 19.79 -5.08
CA ALA A 46 -12.99 20.92 -4.15
C ALA A 46 -12.67 20.42 -2.74
N ALA A 47 -13.38 19.39 -2.27
CA ALA A 47 -13.10 18.76 -0.99
C ALA A 47 -11.72 18.07 -0.97
N VAL A 48 -11.38 17.31 -2.02
CA VAL A 48 -10.06 16.63 -2.10
C VAL A 48 -8.93 17.64 -2.05
N LYS A 49 -8.98 18.70 -2.83
CA LYS A 49 -7.97 19.78 -2.85
C LYS A 49 -7.87 20.49 -1.50
N SER A 50 -9.01 20.75 -0.84
CA SER A 50 -9.03 21.36 0.50
C SER A 50 -8.36 20.47 1.56
N TYR A 51 -8.66 19.18 1.58
CA TYR A 51 -8.02 18.24 2.51
C TYR A 51 -6.53 18.02 2.21
N THR A 52 -6.15 17.97 0.93
CA THR A 52 -4.75 17.88 0.52
C THR A 52 -3.97 19.12 0.99
N ALA A 53 -4.53 20.31 0.82
CA ALA A 53 -3.94 21.54 1.34
C ALA A 53 -3.80 21.55 2.87
N LYS A 54 -4.77 20.97 3.59
CA LYS A 54 -4.79 20.93 5.05
C LYS A 54 -3.84 19.90 5.64
N PHE A 55 -3.72 18.72 5.03
CA PHE A 55 -3.03 17.58 5.65
C PHE A 55 -1.69 17.24 5.01
N ASP A 56 -1.54 17.52 3.71
CA ASP A 56 -0.34 17.16 2.96
C ASP A 56 0.50 18.40 2.64
N CYS A 57 0.07 19.25 1.72
CA CYS A 57 0.76 20.46 1.31
C CYS A 57 -0.22 21.53 0.82
N PRO A 58 -0.17 22.78 1.38
CA PRO A 58 -1.08 23.85 0.97
C PRO A 58 -0.91 24.32 -0.48
N ASN A 59 0.28 24.11 -1.06
CA ASN A 59 0.65 24.60 -2.39
C ASN A 59 1.12 23.44 -3.29
N ALA A 60 0.30 22.40 -3.43
CA ALA A 60 0.61 21.33 -4.37
C ALA A 60 0.75 21.89 -5.79
N GLN A 61 1.85 21.58 -6.46
CA GLN A 61 2.20 22.08 -7.79
C GLN A 61 1.18 21.61 -8.85
N TYR A 62 0.70 20.40 -8.69
CA TYR A 62 -0.27 19.79 -9.58
C TYR A 62 -1.37 19.11 -8.77
N TYR A 63 -2.59 19.07 -9.30
CA TYR A 63 -3.58 18.11 -8.84
C TYR A 63 -3.46 16.81 -9.64
N ARG A 64 -3.47 16.89 -10.97
CA ARG A 64 -3.04 15.82 -11.88
C ARG A 64 -1.61 16.10 -12.33
N VAL A 65 -0.70 15.13 -12.14
CA VAL A 65 0.67 15.22 -12.63
C VAL A 65 0.65 15.20 -14.16
N PRO A 66 1.26 16.18 -14.85
CA PRO A 66 1.37 16.17 -16.31
C PRO A 66 2.20 14.99 -16.80
N ASP A 67 1.85 14.45 -17.96
CA ASP A 67 2.58 13.33 -18.56
C ASP A 67 4.04 13.71 -18.87
N GLU A 68 4.29 14.98 -19.21
CA GLU A 68 5.64 15.54 -19.38
C GLU A 68 6.48 15.45 -18.11
N ALA A 69 5.91 15.79 -16.95
CA ALA A 69 6.65 15.72 -15.68
C ALA A 69 7.02 14.26 -15.31
N ILE A 70 6.23 13.28 -15.74
CA ILE A 70 6.54 11.87 -15.55
C ILE A 70 7.70 11.45 -16.47
N GLN A 71 7.69 11.90 -17.72
CA GLN A 71 8.77 11.64 -18.68
C GLN A 71 10.07 12.33 -18.31
N ASP A 72 9.99 13.58 -17.85
CA ASP A 72 11.15 14.35 -17.36
C ASP A 72 11.80 13.64 -16.17
N ALA A 73 11.01 13.14 -15.21
CA ALA A 73 11.54 12.39 -14.07
C ALA A 73 12.29 11.12 -14.51
N LEU A 74 11.75 10.38 -15.49
CA LEU A 74 12.42 9.19 -16.03
C LEU A 74 13.69 9.54 -16.79
N THR A 75 13.68 10.59 -17.60
CA THR A 75 14.86 11.06 -18.35
C THR A 75 15.96 11.50 -17.39
N GLU A 76 15.63 12.33 -16.40
CA GLU A 76 16.57 12.78 -15.38
C GLU A 76 17.16 11.60 -14.58
N ALA A 77 16.34 10.60 -14.24
CA ALA A 77 16.81 9.43 -13.52
C ALA A 77 17.77 8.57 -14.37
N ASN A 78 17.51 8.42 -15.66
CA ASN A 78 18.43 7.71 -16.59
C ASN A 78 19.78 8.41 -16.70
N GLU A 79 19.80 9.74 -16.68
CA GLU A 79 21.03 10.52 -16.80
C GLU A 79 21.83 10.57 -15.47
N ASN A 80 21.14 10.79 -14.35
CA ASN A 80 21.79 11.07 -13.07
C ASN A 80 21.87 9.89 -12.10
N SER A 81 21.06 8.85 -12.31
CA SER A 81 20.94 7.69 -11.41
C SER A 81 20.63 6.39 -12.18
N PRO A 82 21.44 6.03 -13.21
CA PRO A 82 21.16 4.86 -14.05
C PRO A 82 21.14 3.55 -13.26
N GLU A 83 21.89 3.45 -12.16
CA GLU A 83 21.90 2.29 -11.29
C GLU A 83 20.52 2.08 -10.61
N PHE A 84 19.87 3.16 -10.19
CA PHE A 84 18.50 3.09 -9.65
C PHE A 84 17.52 2.60 -10.70
N VAL A 85 17.56 3.15 -11.92
CA VAL A 85 16.69 2.72 -13.00
C VAL A 85 16.91 1.25 -13.35
N ASN A 86 18.17 0.79 -13.42
CA ASN A 86 18.49 -0.61 -13.65
C ASN A 86 17.99 -1.53 -12.52
N ALA A 87 18.12 -1.12 -11.26
CA ALA A 87 17.58 -1.87 -10.14
C ALA A 87 16.05 -1.98 -10.23
N MET A 88 15.36 -0.89 -10.61
CA MET A 88 13.92 -0.89 -10.81
C MET A 88 13.50 -1.81 -11.97
N LEU A 89 14.22 -1.80 -13.10
CA LEU A 89 13.95 -2.68 -14.23
C LEU A 89 14.11 -4.15 -13.84
N ASN A 90 15.16 -4.50 -13.11
CA ASN A 90 15.35 -5.86 -12.58
C ASN A 90 14.19 -6.28 -11.66
N ALA A 91 13.73 -5.36 -10.81
CA ALA A 91 12.57 -5.62 -9.95
C ALA A 91 11.29 -5.81 -10.78
N VAL A 92 11.05 -5.00 -11.83
CA VAL A 92 9.93 -5.16 -12.76
C VAL A 92 9.94 -6.54 -13.40
N GLU A 93 11.10 -7.00 -13.87
CA GLU A 93 11.25 -8.32 -14.49
C GLU A 93 10.92 -9.44 -13.50
N ASN A 94 11.49 -9.41 -12.30
CA ASN A 94 11.27 -10.42 -11.28
C ASN A 94 9.80 -10.48 -10.81
N ILE A 95 9.18 -9.32 -10.55
CA ILE A 95 7.78 -9.22 -10.15
C ILE A 95 6.87 -9.73 -11.26
N THR A 96 7.17 -9.36 -12.51
CA THR A 96 6.43 -9.81 -13.68
C THR A 96 6.51 -11.33 -13.85
N ALA A 97 7.71 -11.90 -13.74
CA ALA A 97 7.91 -13.35 -13.84
C ALA A 97 7.13 -14.11 -12.77
N PHE A 98 7.13 -13.61 -11.53
CA PHE A 98 6.37 -14.22 -10.43
C PHE A 98 4.87 -14.14 -10.65
N HIS A 99 4.33 -12.96 -10.91
CA HIS A 99 2.90 -12.73 -11.00
C HIS A 99 2.25 -13.32 -12.27
N ASN A 100 3.00 -13.49 -13.35
CA ASN A 100 2.51 -14.22 -14.52
C ASN A 100 2.08 -15.66 -14.18
N ARG A 101 2.72 -16.30 -13.20
CA ARG A 101 2.36 -17.65 -12.74
C ARG A 101 1.06 -17.68 -11.93
N GLN A 102 0.59 -16.54 -11.44
CA GLN A 102 -0.67 -16.42 -10.69
C GLN A 102 -1.87 -16.11 -11.58
N LYS A 103 -1.65 -15.85 -12.87
CA LYS A 103 -2.71 -15.56 -13.83
C LYS A 103 -3.65 -16.76 -13.93
N ARG A 104 -4.96 -16.50 -13.77
CA ARG A 104 -6.01 -17.51 -13.94
C ARG A 104 -6.64 -17.37 -15.32
N GLU A 105 -6.95 -18.51 -15.92
CA GLU A 105 -7.69 -18.57 -17.17
C GLU A 105 -9.14 -18.96 -16.90
N GLY A 106 -10.04 -18.55 -17.78
CA GLY A 106 -11.40 -19.03 -17.80
C GLY A 106 -11.46 -20.44 -18.41
N PHE A 107 -12.59 -21.12 -18.22
CA PHE A 107 -12.86 -22.43 -18.84
C PHE A 107 -14.28 -22.46 -19.38
N CYS A 108 -14.51 -23.37 -20.32
CA CYS A 108 -15.80 -23.69 -20.88
C CYS A 108 -15.91 -25.20 -21.03
N VAL A 109 -17.03 -25.78 -20.56
CA VAL A 109 -17.32 -27.20 -20.64
C VAL A 109 -18.67 -27.38 -21.35
N THR A 110 -18.74 -28.31 -22.27
CA THR A 110 -19.98 -28.69 -22.93
C THR A 110 -20.39 -30.09 -22.45
N GLU A 111 -21.58 -30.19 -21.88
CA GLU A 111 -22.18 -31.46 -21.44
C GLU A 111 -22.76 -32.22 -22.61
N GLU A 112 -22.95 -33.57 -22.48
CA GLU A 112 -23.55 -34.44 -23.52
C GLU A 112 -24.97 -34.04 -23.92
N ASN A 113 -25.71 -33.42 -22.97
CA ASN A 113 -27.06 -32.92 -23.19
C ASN A 113 -27.12 -31.56 -23.91
N GLY A 114 -25.94 -31.01 -24.32
CA GLY A 114 -25.82 -29.73 -25.01
C GLY A 114 -25.75 -28.51 -24.08
N VAL A 115 -25.79 -28.69 -22.77
CA VAL A 115 -25.59 -27.59 -21.82
C VAL A 115 -24.12 -27.09 -21.86
N ILE A 116 -23.93 -25.80 -21.96
CA ILE A 116 -22.61 -25.17 -21.95
C ILE A 116 -22.46 -24.38 -20.63
N MET A 117 -21.43 -24.68 -19.87
CA MET A 117 -21.08 -24.01 -18.63
C MET A 117 -19.65 -23.50 -18.69
N GLY A 118 -19.39 -22.35 -18.08
CA GLY A 118 -18.03 -21.83 -18.06
C GLY A 118 -17.82 -20.70 -17.05
N GLN A 119 -16.57 -20.39 -16.81
CA GLN A 119 -16.14 -19.26 -16.01
C GLN A 119 -15.30 -18.34 -16.89
N ARG A 120 -15.73 -17.09 -17.01
CA ARG A 120 -14.99 -16.07 -17.72
C ARG A 120 -14.15 -15.24 -16.73
N VAL A 121 -12.83 -15.29 -16.88
CA VAL A 121 -11.89 -14.43 -16.15
C VAL A 121 -11.50 -13.26 -17.04
N ARG A 122 -11.60 -12.04 -16.51
CA ARG A 122 -11.23 -10.81 -17.21
C ARG A 122 -10.65 -9.78 -16.25
N GLY A 123 -9.78 -8.91 -16.76
CA GLY A 123 -9.29 -7.74 -16.01
C GLY A 123 -10.42 -6.76 -15.67
N LEU A 124 -10.23 -6.01 -14.61
CA LEU A 124 -11.08 -4.88 -14.24
C LEU A 124 -10.90 -3.74 -15.23
N ASP A 125 -11.93 -2.90 -15.41
CA ASP A 125 -11.81 -1.76 -16.32
C ASP A 125 -10.85 -0.71 -15.77
N ARG A 126 -10.92 -0.42 -14.45
CA ARG A 126 -10.08 0.59 -13.81
C ARG A 126 -9.75 0.21 -12.37
N VAL A 127 -8.48 0.42 -11.96
CA VAL A 127 -7.99 0.18 -10.60
C VAL A 127 -7.29 1.45 -10.11
N GLY A 128 -7.52 1.78 -8.83
CA GLY A 128 -6.83 2.85 -8.14
C GLY A 128 -5.69 2.32 -7.28
N LEU A 129 -4.50 2.86 -7.45
CA LEU A 129 -3.35 2.58 -6.60
C LEU A 129 -3.21 3.72 -5.59
N TYR A 130 -3.19 3.38 -4.31
CA TYR A 130 -2.74 4.29 -3.27
C TYR A 130 -1.26 4.01 -3.00
N VAL A 131 -0.42 5.00 -3.25
CA VAL A 131 1.02 4.92 -2.98
C VAL A 131 1.37 5.90 -1.86
N PRO A 132 1.87 5.42 -0.71
CA PRO A 132 2.26 6.30 0.38
C PRO A 132 3.37 7.26 -0.08
N GLY A 133 3.24 8.50 0.35
CA GLY A 133 4.30 9.51 0.30
C GLY A 133 4.56 10.01 1.70
N GLY A 134 5.59 10.74 1.93
CA GLY A 134 5.91 11.33 3.23
C GLY A 134 7.40 11.22 3.54
N THR A 135 7.77 10.65 4.69
CA THR A 135 9.18 10.59 5.14
C THR A 135 10.05 9.64 4.31
N ALA A 136 9.47 8.64 3.66
CA ALA A 136 10.18 7.74 2.77
C ALA A 136 9.38 7.51 1.47
N ALA A 137 10.08 7.49 0.33
CA ALA A 137 9.52 7.06 -0.94
C ALA A 137 9.49 5.53 -1.00
N TYR A 138 8.38 4.98 -1.47
CA TYR A 138 8.26 3.54 -1.69
C TYR A 138 7.95 3.24 -3.17
N PRO A 139 8.93 3.41 -4.09
CA PRO A 139 8.74 3.08 -5.50
C PRO A 139 8.38 1.60 -5.69
N SER A 140 8.84 0.72 -4.80
CA SER A 140 8.43 -0.68 -4.74
C SER A 140 6.93 -0.87 -4.59
N SER A 141 6.23 0.01 -3.86
CA SER A 141 4.77 -0.04 -3.75
C SER A 141 4.07 0.20 -5.08
N VAL A 142 4.66 1.02 -5.96
CA VAL A 142 4.14 1.21 -7.33
C VAL A 142 4.27 -0.09 -8.10
N LEU A 143 5.48 -0.69 -8.13
CA LEU A 143 5.75 -1.93 -8.86
C LEU A 143 4.84 -3.06 -8.39
N MET A 144 4.77 -3.29 -7.07
CA MET A 144 4.02 -4.39 -6.47
C MET A 144 2.50 -4.28 -6.66
N ASN A 145 1.98 -3.11 -7.01
CA ASN A 145 0.56 -2.92 -7.28
C ASN A 145 0.26 -2.77 -8.78
N ALA A 146 1.06 -2.02 -9.53
CA ALA A 146 0.82 -1.76 -10.94
C ALA A 146 1.09 -2.98 -11.82
N ILE A 147 2.18 -3.70 -11.58
CA ILE A 147 2.55 -4.87 -12.41
C ILE A 147 1.49 -5.98 -12.32
N PRO A 148 1.04 -6.43 -11.12
CA PRO A 148 -0.04 -7.40 -11.04
C PRO A 148 -1.33 -6.92 -11.71
N ALA A 149 -1.65 -5.62 -11.62
CA ALA A 149 -2.83 -5.05 -12.28
C ALA A 149 -2.71 -5.13 -13.81
N LYS A 150 -1.55 -4.81 -14.39
CA LYS A 150 -1.29 -4.96 -15.84
C LYS A 150 -1.38 -6.43 -16.28
N ILE A 151 -0.76 -7.35 -15.54
CA ILE A 151 -0.82 -8.80 -15.82
C ILE A 151 -2.26 -9.32 -15.77
N ALA A 152 -3.06 -8.83 -14.83
CA ALA A 152 -4.49 -9.16 -14.73
C ALA A 152 -5.35 -8.57 -15.86
N GLY A 153 -4.77 -7.76 -16.75
CA GLY A 153 -5.45 -7.15 -17.88
C GLY A 153 -6.32 -5.95 -17.50
N VAL A 154 -5.96 -5.22 -16.45
CA VAL A 154 -6.61 -3.95 -16.10
C VAL A 154 -6.35 -2.94 -17.21
N LYS A 155 -7.41 -2.26 -17.66
CA LYS A 155 -7.34 -1.34 -18.81
C LYS A 155 -6.76 0.01 -18.45
N GLU A 156 -7.08 0.52 -17.25
CA GLU A 156 -6.62 1.83 -16.80
C GLU A 156 -6.22 1.77 -15.31
N ILE A 157 -5.02 2.24 -15.03
CA ILE A 157 -4.45 2.32 -13.68
C ILE A 157 -4.33 3.79 -13.29
N ILE A 158 -5.03 4.16 -12.22
CA ILE A 158 -5.00 5.50 -11.64
C ILE A 158 -4.23 5.43 -10.33
N MET A 159 -3.22 6.27 -10.18
CA MET A 159 -2.43 6.35 -8.96
C MET A 159 -2.74 7.64 -8.20
N VAL A 160 -2.88 7.54 -6.88
CA VAL A 160 -2.91 8.68 -5.97
C VAL A 160 -1.72 8.57 -5.01
N THR A 161 -1.05 9.69 -4.78
CA THR A 161 0.07 9.80 -3.83
C THR A 161 0.07 11.21 -3.24
N PRO A 162 0.37 11.38 -1.94
CA PRO A 162 0.45 12.73 -1.38
C PRO A 162 1.59 13.52 -2.02
N PRO A 163 1.43 14.84 -2.18
CA PRO A 163 2.54 15.71 -2.58
C PRO A 163 3.62 15.75 -1.50
N LEU A 164 4.84 16.05 -1.91
CA LEU A 164 5.91 16.41 -0.99
C LEU A 164 5.62 17.76 -0.30
N LYS A 165 6.37 18.11 0.74
CA LYS A 165 6.17 19.35 1.51
C LYS A 165 6.36 20.62 0.67
N ASP A 166 7.16 20.54 -0.38
CA ASP A 166 7.37 21.60 -1.36
C ASP A 166 6.29 21.66 -2.45
N GLY A 167 5.31 20.77 -2.40
CA GLY A 167 4.19 20.68 -3.34
C GLY A 167 4.49 19.88 -4.59
N THR A 168 5.68 19.33 -4.75
CA THR A 168 6.05 18.51 -5.91
C THR A 168 5.64 17.05 -5.76
N ALA A 169 5.68 16.29 -6.86
CA ALA A 169 5.59 14.84 -6.83
C ALA A 169 6.96 14.23 -6.51
N ASN A 170 6.98 13.11 -5.79
CA ASN A 170 8.23 12.39 -5.56
C ASN A 170 8.73 11.77 -6.87
N LYS A 171 9.95 12.11 -7.29
CA LYS A 171 10.53 11.69 -8.58
C LYS A 171 10.69 10.17 -8.68
N ASP A 172 11.11 9.49 -7.62
CA ASP A 172 11.31 8.03 -7.64
C ASP A 172 9.97 7.29 -7.85
N ILE A 173 8.88 7.83 -7.26
CA ILE A 173 7.52 7.32 -7.48
C ILE A 173 7.10 7.56 -8.94
N LEU A 174 7.42 8.73 -9.53
CA LEU A 174 7.12 9.00 -10.93
C LEU A 174 7.89 8.07 -11.88
N VAL A 175 9.18 7.82 -11.62
CA VAL A 175 10.00 6.87 -12.36
C VAL A 175 9.37 5.47 -12.32
N ALA A 176 9.03 4.98 -11.12
CA ALA A 176 8.37 3.69 -10.97
C ALA A 176 7.04 3.61 -11.72
N ALA A 177 6.25 4.68 -11.67
CA ALA A 177 4.97 4.77 -12.37
C ALA A 177 5.15 4.75 -13.89
N ALA A 178 6.16 5.46 -14.42
CA ALA A 178 6.53 5.44 -15.83
C ALA A 178 6.92 4.03 -16.29
N LEU A 179 7.82 3.37 -15.55
CA LEU A 179 8.28 2.02 -15.86
C LEU A 179 7.16 0.98 -15.86
N CYS A 180 6.13 1.17 -15.02
CA CYS A 180 4.97 0.28 -14.95
C CYS A 180 3.83 0.67 -15.89
N GLY A 181 3.93 1.82 -16.57
CA GLY A 181 2.87 2.33 -17.45
C GLY A 181 1.59 2.67 -16.69
N VAL A 182 1.69 3.40 -15.57
CA VAL A 182 0.54 3.97 -14.87
C VAL A 182 -0.07 5.06 -15.74
N ASP A 183 -1.42 5.05 -15.89
CA ASP A 183 -2.07 5.89 -16.90
C ASP A 183 -2.31 7.33 -16.41
N LYS A 184 -2.59 7.52 -15.11
CA LYS A 184 -2.83 8.84 -14.52
C LYS A 184 -2.34 8.88 -13.08
N ILE A 185 -1.75 10.02 -12.70
CA ILE A 185 -1.25 10.26 -11.34
C ILE A 185 -1.88 11.53 -10.78
N TYR A 186 -2.39 11.46 -9.55
CA TYR A 186 -2.96 12.60 -8.84
C TYR A 186 -2.26 12.82 -7.51
N LEU A 187 -2.00 14.08 -7.17
CA LEU A 187 -1.40 14.46 -5.89
C LEU A 187 -2.49 14.64 -4.84
N ALA A 188 -2.82 13.56 -4.17
CA ALA A 188 -3.74 13.51 -3.05
C ALA A 188 -3.38 12.35 -2.13
N GLY A 189 -3.37 12.58 -0.82
CA GLY A 189 -3.09 11.58 0.21
C GLY A 189 -4.33 11.20 1.03
N GLY A 190 -4.14 10.43 2.09
CA GLY A 190 -5.12 10.19 3.13
C GLY A 190 -6.47 9.60 2.70
N ALA A 191 -7.48 9.82 3.56
CA ALA A 191 -8.82 9.32 3.35
C ALA A 191 -9.53 10.00 2.17
N GLN A 192 -9.20 11.26 1.85
CA GLN A 192 -9.77 11.99 0.73
C GLN A 192 -9.39 11.39 -0.62
N ALA A 193 -8.16 10.89 -0.77
CA ALA A 193 -7.73 10.20 -1.98
C ALA A 193 -8.49 8.87 -2.17
N VAL A 194 -8.68 8.10 -1.10
CA VAL A 194 -9.49 6.87 -1.11
C VAL A 194 -10.94 7.19 -1.46
N ALA A 195 -11.51 8.27 -0.93
CA ALA A 195 -12.86 8.72 -1.24
C ALA A 195 -13.01 9.07 -2.73
N ALA A 196 -12.06 9.83 -3.28
CA ALA A 196 -12.04 10.21 -4.70
C ALA A 196 -12.02 8.97 -5.60
N LEU A 197 -11.14 8.01 -5.33
CA LEU A 197 -11.10 6.74 -6.08
C LEU A 197 -12.39 5.93 -5.97
N ALA A 198 -13.04 5.93 -4.78
CA ALA A 198 -14.23 5.13 -4.52
C ALA A 198 -15.51 5.72 -5.14
N TYR A 199 -15.67 7.03 -5.07
CA TYR A 199 -16.90 7.71 -5.52
C TYR A 199 -16.76 8.31 -6.92
N GLY A 200 -15.54 8.67 -7.31
CA GLY A 200 -15.25 9.52 -8.46
C GLY A 200 -15.41 10.99 -8.09
N THR A 201 -14.69 11.85 -8.80
CA THR A 201 -14.80 13.30 -8.76
C THR A 201 -14.83 13.82 -10.19
N GLU A 202 -14.75 15.12 -10.39
CA GLU A 202 -14.75 15.72 -11.73
C GLU A 202 -13.50 15.31 -12.53
N GLU A 203 -12.33 15.22 -11.86
CA GLU A 203 -11.06 14.86 -12.49
C GLU A 203 -10.64 13.40 -12.22
N ILE A 204 -10.86 12.89 -10.99
CA ILE A 204 -10.48 11.52 -10.61
C ILE A 204 -11.64 10.57 -10.92
N PRO A 205 -11.54 9.73 -11.95
CA PRO A 205 -12.61 8.80 -12.28
C PRO A 205 -12.72 7.69 -11.22
N ARG A 206 -13.98 7.29 -10.94
CA ARG A 206 -14.25 6.16 -10.05
C ARG A 206 -13.58 4.89 -10.54
N VAL A 207 -13.02 4.12 -9.60
CA VAL A 207 -12.36 2.83 -9.88
C VAL A 207 -13.19 1.63 -9.42
N SER A 208 -12.87 0.46 -9.94
CA SER A 208 -13.51 -0.80 -9.55
C SER A 208 -12.87 -1.42 -8.31
N LYS A 209 -11.57 -1.15 -8.08
CA LYS A 209 -10.81 -1.66 -6.94
C LYS A 209 -9.74 -0.65 -6.53
N ILE A 210 -9.51 -0.51 -5.22
CA ILE A 210 -8.43 0.28 -4.63
C ILE A 210 -7.42 -0.69 -4.01
N VAL A 211 -6.15 -0.54 -4.36
CA VAL A 211 -5.03 -1.35 -3.85
C VAL A 211 -3.92 -0.45 -3.33
N GLY A 212 -3.07 -1.01 -2.50
CA GLY A 212 -1.91 -0.33 -1.92
C GLY A 212 -2.03 -0.09 -0.42
N PRO A 213 -0.88 -0.02 0.28
CA PRO A 213 -0.79 0.24 1.71
C PRO A 213 -1.03 1.72 2.02
N GLY A 214 -1.37 2.02 3.26
CA GLY A 214 -1.50 3.40 3.72
C GLY A 214 -1.62 3.47 5.24
N ASN A 215 -1.64 4.68 5.78
CA ASN A 215 -1.78 4.92 7.20
C ASN A 215 -3.19 4.53 7.72
N ILE A 216 -3.40 4.68 9.03
CA ILE A 216 -4.67 4.31 9.70
C ILE A 216 -5.90 5.00 9.07
N TYR A 217 -5.78 6.22 8.55
CA TYR A 217 -6.88 6.93 7.88
C TYR A 217 -7.21 6.29 6.54
N VAL A 218 -6.19 5.89 5.77
CA VAL A 218 -6.34 5.17 4.49
C VAL A 218 -6.95 3.79 4.72
N ALA A 219 -6.43 3.03 5.68
CA ALA A 219 -6.96 1.70 6.04
C ALA A 219 -8.43 1.79 6.49
N THR A 220 -8.76 2.78 7.34
CA THR A 220 -10.14 3.02 7.78
C THR A 220 -11.04 3.45 6.63
N ALA A 221 -10.57 4.31 5.73
CA ALA A 221 -11.32 4.73 4.55
C ALA A 221 -11.60 3.54 3.62
N LYS A 222 -10.59 2.71 3.31
CA LYS A 222 -10.75 1.47 2.52
C LYS A 222 -11.80 0.56 3.13
N ARG A 223 -11.78 0.35 4.47
CA ARG A 223 -12.80 -0.43 5.18
C ARG A 223 -14.21 0.13 4.97
N LYS A 224 -14.36 1.46 5.04
CA LYS A 224 -15.68 2.13 4.93
C LYS A 224 -16.24 2.15 3.52
N VAL A 225 -15.40 2.14 2.50
CA VAL A 225 -15.84 2.12 1.09
C VAL A 225 -15.95 0.69 0.53
N PHE A 226 -15.51 -0.33 1.26
CA PHE A 226 -15.65 -1.71 0.84
C PHE A 226 -17.12 -2.07 0.60
N GLY A 227 -17.39 -2.77 -0.50
CA GLY A 227 -18.74 -3.03 -0.99
C GLY A 227 -19.22 -2.01 -2.02
N LYS A 228 -18.84 -0.72 -1.89
CA LYS A 228 -19.02 0.28 -2.95
C LYS A 228 -17.93 0.17 -4.01
N VAL A 229 -16.71 -0.13 -3.59
CA VAL A 229 -15.53 -0.41 -4.40
C VAL A 229 -14.83 -1.64 -3.80
N GLY A 230 -14.16 -2.45 -4.62
CA GLY A 230 -13.30 -3.52 -4.13
C GLY A 230 -12.05 -2.95 -3.47
N ILE A 231 -11.46 -3.71 -2.55
CA ILE A 231 -10.15 -3.40 -1.96
C ILE A 231 -9.25 -4.64 -2.02
N ASP A 232 -7.94 -4.45 -1.88
CA ASP A 232 -6.98 -5.55 -1.70
C ASP A 232 -7.11 -6.15 -0.29
N MET A 233 -6.78 -5.35 0.72
CA MET A 233 -6.82 -5.73 2.13
C MET A 233 -6.91 -4.48 3.00
N ILE A 234 -7.21 -4.68 4.29
CA ILE A 234 -7.08 -3.65 5.31
C ILE A 234 -5.71 -3.87 5.95
N ALA A 235 -4.69 -3.18 5.41
CA ALA A 235 -3.35 -3.24 5.95
C ALA A 235 -3.26 -2.42 7.24
N GLY A 236 -2.81 -3.06 8.31
CA GLY A 236 -2.30 -2.41 9.50
C GLY A 236 -0.77 -2.34 9.47
N PRO A 237 -0.11 -1.81 10.51
CA PRO A 237 1.32 -1.98 10.69
C PRO A 237 1.67 -3.46 10.65
N SER A 238 2.69 -3.82 9.86
CA SER A 238 3.15 -5.20 9.83
C SER A 238 3.87 -5.51 11.14
N GLU A 239 3.71 -6.73 11.62
CA GLU A 239 4.37 -7.24 12.82
C GLU A 239 5.25 -8.42 12.42
N ILE A 240 6.28 -8.70 13.20
CA ILE A 240 7.14 -9.85 12.99
C ILE A 240 7.23 -10.68 14.27
N LEU A 241 7.09 -11.99 14.12
CA LEU A 241 7.40 -12.96 15.16
C LEU A 241 8.54 -13.84 14.69
N VAL A 242 9.64 -13.81 15.41
CA VAL A 242 10.79 -14.71 15.21
C VAL A 242 10.70 -15.84 16.23
N LEU A 243 10.67 -17.07 15.77
CA LEU A 243 10.76 -18.27 16.61
C LEU A 243 12.14 -18.86 16.42
N ALA A 244 12.97 -18.83 17.46
CA ALA A 244 14.36 -19.27 17.39
C ALA A 244 14.79 -19.93 18.69
N ASP A 245 15.61 -20.97 18.59
CA ASP A 245 16.29 -21.60 19.71
C ASP A 245 17.73 -21.07 19.91
N GLY A 246 18.47 -21.61 20.89
CA GLY A 246 19.81 -21.17 21.19
C GLY A 246 20.87 -21.46 20.13
N SER A 247 20.55 -22.12 19.03
CA SER A 247 21.46 -22.41 17.92
C SER A 247 21.58 -21.26 16.90
N CYS A 248 20.67 -20.28 16.96
CA CYS A 248 20.67 -19.15 16.03
C CYS A 248 21.68 -18.07 16.41
N ASP A 249 22.22 -17.38 15.40
CA ASP A 249 23.06 -16.20 15.61
C ASP A 249 22.19 -15.04 16.13
N PRO A 250 22.49 -14.49 17.32
CA PRO A 250 21.72 -13.37 17.87
C PRO A 250 21.68 -12.13 16.98
N ALA A 251 22.74 -11.88 16.20
CA ALA A 251 22.80 -10.73 15.30
C ALA A 251 21.78 -10.84 14.16
N TRP A 252 21.57 -12.03 13.63
CA TRP A 252 20.55 -12.26 12.59
C TRP A 252 19.12 -12.09 13.15
N VAL A 253 18.87 -12.66 14.34
CA VAL A 253 17.59 -12.51 15.02
C VAL A 253 17.29 -11.04 15.32
N ALA A 254 18.28 -10.29 15.79
CA ALA A 254 18.14 -8.86 16.05
C ALA A 254 17.86 -8.07 14.76
N ALA A 255 18.54 -8.40 13.64
CA ALA A 255 18.34 -7.77 12.35
C ALA A 255 16.90 -8.01 11.83
N ASP A 256 16.39 -9.24 11.96
CA ASP A 256 15.01 -9.56 11.57
C ASP A 256 13.99 -8.78 12.39
N LEU A 257 14.15 -8.68 13.70
CA LEU A 257 13.27 -7.89 14.56
C LEU A 257 13.34 -6.40 14.22
N LEU A 258 14.53 -5.86 13.98
CA LEU A 258 14.75 -4.46 13.62
C LEU A 258 14.14 -4.13 12.26
N SER A 259 14.14 -5.05 11.30
CA SER A 259 13.56 -4.84 9.97
C SER A 259 12.12 -4.38 10.02
N GLN A 260 11.37 -4.82 11.03
CA GLN A 260 9.98 -4.41 11.22
C GLN A 260 9.82 -3.25 12.20
N ALA A 261 10.68 -3.16 13.21
CA ALA A 261 10.63 -2.09 14.21
C ALA A 261 10.89 -0.70 13.60
N GLU A 262 11.67 -0.62 12.51
CA GLU A 262 11.94 0.65 11.82
C GLU A 262 10.74 1.21 11.04
N HIS A 263 9.80 0.34 10.62
CA HIS A 263 8.69 0.74 9.76
C HIS A 263 7.62 1.57 10.47
N ASP A 264 7.28 1.23 11.70
CA ASP A 264 6.22 1.91 12.44
C ASP A 264 6.46 1.82 13.96
N ARG A 265 6.18 2.91 14.69
CA ARG A 265 6.26 2.94 16.15
C ARG A 265 5.27 2.02 16.84
N LEU A 266 4.22 1.62 16.16
CA LEU A 266 3.20 0.68 16.64
C LEU A 266 3.53 -0.77 16.27
N ALA A 267 4.54 -1.02 15.45
CA ALA A 267 5.00 -2.37 15.14
C ALA A 267 5.49 -3.08 16.42
N SER A 268 5.09 -4.33 16.58
CA SER A 268 5.46 -5.16 17.74
C SER A 268 6.32 -6.33 17.27
N PRO A 269 7.65 -6.15 17.13
CA PRO A 269 8.55 -7.26 16.86
C PRO A 269 8.66 -8.15 18.12
N VAL A 270 8.44 -9.45 17.95
CA VAL A 270 8.42 -10.43 19.04
C VAL A 270 9.39 -11.56 18.76
N LEU A 271 10.27 -11.85 19.71
CA LEU A 271 11.08 -13.06 19.73
C LEU A 271 10.45 -14.07 20.70
N VAL A 272 10.22 -15.27 20.22
CA VAL A 272 9.88 -16.44 21.06
C VAL A 272 11.06 -17.40 21.05
N THR A 273 11.60 -17.69 22.22
CA THR A 273 12.76 -18.56 22.36
C THR A 273 12.73 -19.35 23.68
N ASP A 274 13.29 -20.53 23.69
CA ASP A 274 13.57 -21.34 24.89
C ASP A 274 14.95 -21.04 25.49
N SER A 275 15.75 -20.20 24.81
CA SER A 275 17.12 -19.85 25.26
C SER A 275 17.13 -18.46 25.92
N ALA A 276 17.34 -18.45 27.23
CA ALA A 276 17.52 -17.21 27.99
C ALA A 276 18.79 -16.43 27.56
N ASP A 277 19.82 -17.14 27.09
CA ASP A 277 21.07 -16.53 26.62
C ASP A 277 20.85 -15.85 25.26
N LEU A 278 20.11 -16.48 24.33
CA LEU A 278 19.70 -15.84 23.07
C LEU A 278 18.88 -14.60 23.34
N ALA A 279 17.87 -14.69 24.21
CA ALA A 279 17.00 -13.53 24.54
C ALA A 279 17.79 -12.33 25.05
N LYS A 280 18.83 -12.56 25.90
CA LYS A 280 19.73 -11.51 26.41
C LYS A 280 20.65 -10.96 25.33
N ALA A 281 21.17 -11.83 24.46
CA ALA A 281 22.11 -11.42 23.40
C ALA A 281 21.43 -10.60 22.31
N VAL A 282 20.14 -10.84 22.05
CA VAL A 282 19.32 -10.09 21.10
C VAL A 282 18.84 -8.74 21.67
N GLN A 283 18.72 -8.59 23.00
CA GLN A 283 18.29 -7.37 23.69
C GLN A 283 19.27 -6.20 23.53
#